data_ecbf575f5e45b152e3bf7514f774c671
#
_entry.id   ecbf575f5e45b152e3bf7514f774c671
#
_cell.length_a   1.000
_cell.length_b   1.000
_cell.length_c   1.000
_cell.angle_alpha   90.00
_cell.angle_beta   90.00
_cell.angle_gamma   90.00
#
_symmetry.space_group_name_H-M   'P 1'
#
loop_
_entity.id
_entity.type
_entity.pdbx_description
1 polymer ?
#
loop_
_entity_poly.entity_id
_entity_poly.type
_entity_poly.pdbx_seq_one_letter_code
_entity_poly.pdbx_strand_id
1 'polypeptide(L)'
;MGYSMRKNKTYHRKKTVLLWVLCMGMMVGLAGRLVYLCVFRSVYYSEKADDLHERERGIKAARGRILDANGEVLAANRTVCTIFVIHSQIEEPEAVIAMLVKELGISEETARKRVEKRSSIERVKTNVDKKTGDTIRSYGYAGVKVDEDFKRYYPKGKLASRVIGFTGGDNQGIIGLEVEYEEILKGINGKILTTTDARGIEQNGIGESRQEPVAGRDLKVSLDVNIQAYCQQAAEKAMAEKQADSVSILLMNPQNGEIYACVNVPEFDLNDPFTLQQDTTGLSEKEIQDLLNQMWRNACINDTYEPGSTFKIITMSAGLSEGVVSPNDSFFCPGYKIVEDRRIHCHKRTGHGAENFVQGAQNSCNPVFIEVGLRLGVEKFCDYFRNFGLMEKTGIDLPGEASTIMHKEENIGEVELATMAFGQSFQITPIRLAATVSALVNGGKMVTPHVATDVLDEEGNVVKHLKFPEKEGVLSEETSRTVREILESVVSEGSGKNAYLEGYSIGGKTATSQTLPRSANRYISSFLGFTPAEHPTVLGLCIIRNPQGVYYGGTICAPVIRDIFSNVLPYLGIGHNS
;
A
#
# COMPACT_ATOMS: atom_id res chain seq x y z
N MET A 1 -80.42 9.35 -72.56
CA MET A 1 -79.28 9.95 -71.80
C MET A 1 -79.44 9.96 -70.29
N GLY A 2 -80.51 9.45 -69.70
CA GLY A 2 -80.75 9.55 -68.27
C GLY A 2 -80.18 8.37 -67.38
N TYR A 3 -79.78 7.27 -67.94
CA TYR A 3 -79.36 6.06 -67.14
C TYR A 3 -77.89 6.05 -66.80
N SER A 4 -77.02 6.76 -67.52
CA SER A 4 -75.57 6.85 -67.27
C SER A 4 -75.22 7.79 -66.15
N MET A 5 -75.97 8.88 -65.92
CA MET A 5 -75.67 9.84 -64.85
C MET A 5 -76.03 9.31 -63.42
N ARG A 6 -77.07 8.46 -63.34
CA ARG A 6 -77.45 7.88 -62.00
C ARG A 6 -76.42 6.86 -61.51
N LYS A 7 -75.83 6.06 -62.36
CA LYS A 7 -74.78 5.08 -62.01
C LYS A 7 -73.51 5.76 -61.54
N ASN A 8 -73.07 6.83 -62.21
CA ASN A 8 -71.87 7.57 -61.76
C ASN A 8 -72.06 8.26 -60.38
N LYS A 9 -73.18 8.86 -60.09
CA LYS A 9 -73.48 9.48 -58.79
C LYS A 9 -73.50 8.47 -57.65
N THR A 10 -74.00 7.26 -57.86
CA THR A 10 -74.03 6.19 -56.88
C THR A 10 -72.66 5.59 -56.69
N TYR A 11 -71.81 5.49 -57.66
CA TYR A 11 -70.44 5.02 -57.62
C TYR A 11 -69.53 5.99 -56.86
N HIS A 12 -69.66 7.27 -57.06
CA HIS A 12 -68.95 8.30 -56.29
C HIS A 12 -69.39 8.33 -54.83
N ARG A 13 -70.66 8.20 -54.53
CA ARG A 13 -71.16 8.06 -53.12
C ARG A 13 -70.60 6.85 -52.44
N LYS A 14 -70.52 5.69 -53.07
CA LYS A 14 -69.90 4.46 -52.49
C LYS A 14 -68.41 4.65 -52.21
N LYS A 15 -67.67 5.30 -53.13
CA LYS A 15 -66.23 5.59 -52.86
C LYS A 15 -66.07 6.60 -51.72
N THR A 16 -66.89 7.62 -51.64
CA THR A 16 -66.87 8.58 -50.50
C THR A 16 -67.19 7.93 -49.20
N VAL A 17 -68.18 7.05 -49.14
CA VAL A 17 -68.50 6.26 -47.90
C VAL A 17 -67.34 5.32 -47.57
N LEU A 18 -66.72 4.63 -48.55
CA LEU A 18 -65.57 3.79 -48.31
C LEU A 18 -64.40 4.60 -47.72
N LEU A 19 -64.14 5.77 -48.29
CA LEU A 19 -63.10 6.67 -47.77
C LEU A 19 -63.41 7.14 -46.34
N TRP A 20 -64.66 7.46 -46.04
CA TRP A 20 -65.11 7.82 -44.71
C TRP A 20 -64.94 6.66 -43.70
N VAL A 21 -65.27 5.44 -44.06
CA VAL A 21 -65.07 4.27 -43.24
C VAL A 21 -63.58 4.00 -43.00
N LEU A 22 -62.75 4.21 -43.99
CA LEU A 22 -61.29 4.04 -43.88
C LEU A 22 -60.68 5.10 -42.95
N CYS A 23 -61.13 6.37 -43.08
CA CYS A 23 -60.69 7.44 -42.18
C CYS A 23 -61.19 7.22 -40.73
N MET A 24 -62.42 6.76 -40.54
CA MET A 24 -62.93 6.40 -39.21
C MET A 24 -62.16 5.24 -38.62
N GLY A 25 -61.83 4.20 -39.40
CA GLY A 25 -61.02 3.08 -38.97
C GLY A 25 -59.62 3.52 -38.53
N MET A 26 -58.98 4.44 -39.29
CA MET A 26 -57.71 5.05 -38.91
C MET A 26 -57.82 5.84 -37.57
N MET A 27 -58.85 6.67 -37.43
CA MET A 27 -59.06 7.44 -36.19
C MET A 27 -59.31 6.55 -34.99
N VAL A 28 -60.08 5.47 -35.13
CA VAL A 28 -60.27 4.48 -34.05
C VAL A 28 -58.99 3.75 -33.74
N GLY A 29 -58.17 3.39 -34.74
CA GLY A 29 -56.87 2.78 -34.55
C GLY A 29 -55.89 3.71 -33.83
N LEU A 30 -55.84 4.99 -34.20
CA LEU A 30 -55.06 6.02 -33.51
C LEU A 30 -55.51 6.24 -32.08
N ALA A 31 -56.83 6.37 -31.86
CA ALA A 31 -57.39 6.50 -30.49
C ALA A 31 -57.07 5.27 -29.62
N GLY A 32 -57.23 4.05 -30.17
CA GLY A 32 -56.86 2.81 -29.49
C GLY A 32 -55.37 2.75 -29.17
N ARG A 33 -54.50 3.21 -30.10
CA ARG A 33 -53.04 3.29 -29.85
C ARG A 33 -52.72 4.32 -28.76
N LEU A 34 -53.42 5.46 -28.77
CA LEU A 34 -53.22 6.50 -27.77
C LEU A 34 -53.65 6.01 -26.35
N VAL A 35 -54.79 5.33 -26.27
CA VAL A 35 -55.24 4.68 -25.01
C VAL A 35 -54.24 3.62 -24.57
N TYR A 36 -53.71 2.80 -25.47
CA TYR A 36 -52.70 1.81 -25.15
C TYR A 36 -51.43 2.47 -24.58
N LEU A 37 -50.96 3.56 -25.18
CA LEU A 37 -49.77 4.29 -24.70
C LEU A 37 -50.03 4.98 -23.36
N CYS A 38 -51.19 5.67 -23.21
CA CYS A 38 -51.50 6.46 -22.04
C CYS A 38 -51.96 5.64 -20.84
N VAL A 39 -52.53 4.43 -21.03
CA VAL A 39 -53.03 3.62 -19.93
C VAL A 39 -52.12 2.42 -19.66
N PHE A 40 -51.82 1.62 -20.66
CA PHE A 40 -51.07 0.35 -20.48
C PHE A 40 -49.57 0.55 -20.48
N ARG A 41 -49.05 1.59 -21.11
CA ARG A 41 -47.62 1.92 -21.16
C ARG A 41 -47.25 3.22 -20.44
N SER A 42 -48.21 3.82 -19.68
CA SER A 42 -47.97 5.10 -19.03
C SER A 42 -46.80 5.03 -18.04
N VAL A 43 -46.77 4.01 -17.19
CA VAL A 43 -45.65 3.81 -16.22
C VAL A 43 -44.30 3.72 -16.94
N TYR A 44 -44.19 2.91 -17.99
CA TYR A 44 -42.95 2.75 -18.75
C TYR A 44 -42.49 4.06 -19.41
N TYR A 45 -43.43 4.84 -19.99
CA TYR A 45 -43.05 6.09 -20.62
C TYR A 45 -42.87 7.23 -19.62
N SER A 46 -43.54 7.17 -18.46
CA SER A 46 -43.31 8.10 -17.37
C SER A 46 -41.91 7.90 -16.77
N GLU A 47 -41.54 6.66 -16.41
CA GLU A 47 -40.19 6.34 -15.95
C GLU A 47 -39.13 6.77 -16.96
N LYS A 48 -39.37 6.53 -18.25
CA LYS A 48 -38.42 6.91 -19.31
C LYS A 48 -38.37 8.43 -19.56
N ALA A 49 -39.45 9.16 -19.27
CA ALA A 49 -39.48 10.61 -19.30
C ALA A 49 -38.77 11.19 -18.06
N ASP A 50 -38.99 10.60 -16.90
CA ASP A 50 -38.31 10.97 -15.65
C ASP A 50 -36.79 10.78 -15.79
N ASP A 51 -36.33 9.64 -16.32
CA ASP A 51 -34.91 9.39 -16.66
C ASP A 51 -34.31 10.44 -17.64
N LEU A 52 -35.10 10.98 -18.54
CA LEU A 52 -34.68 12.01 -19.51
C LEU A 52 -34.69 13.42 -18.91
N HIS A 53 -35.52 13.65 -17.89
CA HIS A 53 -35.69 14.95 -17.25
C HIS A 53 -34.93 15.06 -15.91
N GLU A 54 -34.45 13.95 -15.35
CA GLU A 54 -33.60 13.96 -14.18
C GLU A 54 -32.13 14.06 -14.56
N ARG A 55 -31.44 15.03 -14.00
CA ARG A 55 -29.99 15.16 -14.07
C ARG A 55 -29.41 14.77 -12.73
N GLU A 56 -28.60 13.70 -12.71
CA GLU A 56 -27.86 13.28 -11.54
C GLU A 56 -26.47 13.92 -11.52
N ARG A 57 -26.13 14.59 -10.42
CA ARG A 57 -24.76 15.05 -10.12
C ARG A 57 -24.30 14.38 -8.84
N GLY A 58 -23.17 13.67 -8.90
CA GLY A 58 -22.56 13.07 -7.73
C GLY A 58 -21.91 14.12 -6.84
N ILE A 59 -22.15 14.02 -5.52
CA ILE A 59 -21.39 14.76 -4.49
C ILE A 59 -20.41 13.76 -3.90
N LYS A 60 -19.11 14.03 -4.01
CA LYS A 60 -18.12 13.14 -3.40
C LYS A 60 -18.20 13.20 -1.88
N ALA A 61 -18.13 12.03 -1.24
CA ALA A 61 -17.96 11.93 0.20
C ALA A 61 -16.57 12.41 0.62
N ALA A 62 -16.47 13.03 1.77
CA ALA A 62 -15.18 13.26 2.41
C ALA A 62 -14.58 11.90 2.79
N ARG A 63 -13.32 11.66 2.40
CA ARG A 63 -12.60 10.43 2.75
C ARG A 63 -12.15 10.49 4.20
N GLY A 64 -12.24 9.40 4.95
CA GLY A 64 -11.77 9.32 6.34
C GLY A 64 -10.29 9.69 6.45
N ARG A 65 -9.90 10.26 7.58
CA ARG A 65 -8.50 10.60 7.88
C ARG A 65 -7.70 9.34 8.19
N ILE A 66 -6.38 9.40 7.98
CA ILE A 66 -5.43 8.41 8.52
C ILE A 66 -4.66 9.14 9.62
N LEU A 67 -4.69 8.57 10.83
CA LEU A 67 -4.08 9.13 12.04
C LEU A 67 -2.99 8.21 12.54
N ASP A 68 -1.87 8.77 13.00
CA ASP A 68 -0.80 8.01 13.62
C ASP A 68 -1.20 7.46 15.02
N ALA A 69 -0.29 6.76 15.69
CA ALA A 69 -0.51 6.20 17.03
C ALA A 69 -0.90 7.27 18.07
N ASN A 70 -0.46 8.52 17.89
CA ASN A 70 -0.70 9.65 18.79
C ASN A 70 -1.87 10.54 18.35
N GLY A 71 -2.54 10.21 17.24
CA GLY A 71 -3.65 10.99 16.67
C GLY A 71 -3.18 12.11 15.73
N GLU A 72 -1.90 12.14 15.33
CA GLU A 72 -1.41 13.09 14.35
C GLU A 72 -1.87 12.72 12.94
N VAL A 73 -2.27 13.73 12.15
CA VAL A 73 -2.86 13.51 10.83
C VAL A 73 -1.78 13.16 9.79
N LEU A 74 -1.89 11.96 9.22
CA LEU A 74 -1.04 11.48 8.12
C LEU A 74 -1.69 11.71 6.76
N ALA A 75 -3.01 11.57 6.66
CA ALA A 75 -3.79 11.85 5.46
C ALA A 75 -5.12 12.50 5.82
N ALA A 76 -5.50 13.54 5.10
CA ALA A 76 -6.74 14.30 5.27
C ALA A 76 -7.29 14.77 3.93
N ASN A 77 -8.40 15.49 3.95
CA ASN A 77 -8.97 16.12 2.78
C ASN A 77 -8.75 17.63 2.82
N ARG A 78 -8.51 18.21 1.65
CA ARG A 78 -8.59 19.65 1.44
C ARG A 78 -9.81 19.93 0.58
N THR A 79 -10.67 20.86 1.01
CA THR A 79 -11.81 21.31 0.22
C THR A 79 -11.30 22.03 -1.03
N VAL A 80 -11.77 21.58 -2.18
CA VAL A 80 -11.50 22.13 -3.51
C VAL A 80 -12.82 22.29 -4.25
N CYS A 81 -12.79 22.87 -5.45
CA CYS A 81 -13.96 23.01 -6.30
C CYS A 81 -13.72 22.34 -7.66
N THR A 82 -14.79 21.80 -8.21
CA THR A 82 -14.85 21.38 -9.62
C THR A 82 -15.76 22.32 -10.39
N ILE A 83 -15.24 22.87 -11.49
CA ILE A 83 -15.96 23.83 -12.32
C ILE A 83 -16.58 23.10 -13.49
N PHE A 84 -17.88 23.32 -13.68
CA PHE A 84 -18.65 22.78 -14.81
C PHE A 84 -19.31 23.90 -15.59
N VAL A 85 -19.57 23.64 -16.87
CA VAL A 85 -20.39 24.49 -17.72
C VAL A 85 -21.53 23.69 -18.35
N ILE A 86 -22.67 24.32 -18.49
CA ILE A 86 -23.89 23.78 -19.11
C ILE A 86 -24.19 24.64 -20.33
N HIS A 87 -23.80 24.17 -21.54
CA HIS A 87 -23.89 24.93 -22.77
C HIS A 87 -25.29 25.54 -23.00
N SER A 88 -26.35 24.78 -22.72
CA SER A 88 -27.74 25.23 -22.95
C SER A 88 -28.20 26.38 -22.04
N GLN A 89 -27.46 26.68 -20.98
CA GLN A 89 -27.78 27.70 -19.98
C GLN A 89 -26.86 28.94 -20.10
N ILE A 90 -25.79 28.87 -20.91
CA ILE A 90 -24.87 30.01 -21.07
C ILE A 90 -25.50 31.06 -21.96
N GLU A 91 -25.73 32.26 -21.41
CA GLU A 91 -26.28 33.41 -22.11
C GLU A 91 -25.17 34.27 -22.77
N GLU A 92 -24.01 34.38 -22.12
CA GLU A 92 -22.88 35.22 -22.51
C GLU A 92 -21.58 34.39 -22.70
N PRO A 93 -21.45 33.62 -23.81
CA PRO A 93 -20.31 32.69 -23.99
C PRO A 93 -18.94 33.36 -23.90
N GLU A 94 -18.76 34.53 -24.51
CA GLU A 94 -17.47 35.24 -24.53
C GLU A 94 -17.08 35.75 -23.14
N ALA A 95 -18.02 36.22 -22.33
CA ALA A 95 -17.79 36.63 -20.95
C ALA A 95 -17.39 35.44 -20.08
N VAL A 96 -18.06 34.30 -20.25
CA VAL A 96 -17.72 33.03 -19.56
C VAL A 96 -16.32 32.56 -19.95
N ILE A 97 -15.98 32.58 -21.25
CA ILE A 97 -14.64 32.19 -21.73
C ILE A 97 -13.58 33.09 -21.10
N ALA A 98 -13.76 34.41 -21.14
CA ALA A 98 -12.80 35.36 -20.57
C ALA A 98 -12.60 35.16 -19.07
N MET A 99 -13.69 34.93 -18.34
CA MET A 99 -13.64 34.60 -16.89
C MET A 99 -12.87 33.31 -16.63
N LEU A 100 -13.16 32.21 -17.37
CA LEU A 100 -12.48 30.93 -17.20
C LEU A 100 -10.97 31.03 -17.50
N VAL A 101 -10.58 31.78 -18.55
CA VAL A 101 -9.16 32.04 -18.86
C VAL A 101 -8.49 32.79 -17.74
N LYS A 102 -9.12 33.87 -17.24
CA LYS A 102 -8.56 34.73 -16.19
C LYS A 102 -8.42 33.98 -14.84
N GLU A 103 -9.47 33.33 -14.37
CA GLU A 103 -9.52 32.75 -13.03
C GLU A 103 -8.88 31.36 -12.94
N LEU A 104 -8.96 30.55 -14.01
CA LEU A 104 -8.42 29.19 -14.04
C LEU A 104 -7.04 29.07 -14.70
N GLY A 105 -6.56 30.10 -15.40
CA GLY A 105 -5.27 30.08 -16.12
C GLY A 105 -5.22 29.06 -17.25
N ILE A 106 -6.38 28.70 -17.83
CA ILE A 106 -6.45 27.79 -18.99
C ILE A 106 -6.35 28.60 -20.30
N SER A 107 -5.92 27.95 -21.40
CA SER A 107 -5.88 28.62 -22.69
C SER A 107 -7.29 28.97 -23.20
N GLU A 108 -7.41 30.08 -23.96
CA GLU A 108 -8.68 30.49 -24.55
C GLU A 108 -9.27 29.38 -25.44
N GLU A 109 -8.43 28.68 -26.20
CA GLU A 109 -8.84 27.54 -27.03
C GLU A 109 -9.50 26.44 -26.21
N THR A 110 -8.90 26.11 -25.05
CA THR A 110 -9.46 25.11 -24.15
C THR A 110 -10.76 25.57 -23.52
N ALA A 111 -10.83 26.82 -23.07
CA ALA A 111 -12.05 27.39 -22.49
C ALA A 111 -13.19 27.39 -23.52
N ARG A 112 -12.93 27.88 -24.76
CA ARG A 112 -13.87 27.92 -25.87
C ARG A 112 -14.38 26.52 -26.22
N LYS A 113 -13.48 25.55 -26.39
CA LYS A 113 -13.82 24.14 -26.65
C LYS A 113 -14.77 23.57 -25.60
N ARG A 114 -14.60 23.93 -24.32
CA ARG A 114 -15.45 23.45 -23.22
C ARG A 114 -16.81 24.14 -23.19
N VAL A 115 -16.83 25.46 -23.37
CA VAL A 115 -18.05 26.28 -23.35
C VAL A 115 -18.95 25.99 -24.54
N GLU A 116 -18.38 25.83 -25.75
CA GLU A 116 -19.14 25.60 -26.99
C GLU A 116 -19.56 24.14 -27.18
N LYS A 117 -19.02 23.20 -26.36
CA LYS A 117 -19.38 21.79 -26.47
C LYS A 117 -20.85 21.57 -26.08
N ARG A 118 -21.63 21.08 -27.03
CA ARG A 118 -23.05 20.75 -26.83
C ARG A 118 -23.19 19.45 -26.02
N SER A 119 -23.07 19.57 -24.73
CA SER A 119 -23.28 18.49 -23.78
C SER A 119 -24.22 18.95 -22.66
N SER A 120 -24.84 18.00 -21.96
CA SER A 120 -25.72 18.32 -20.82
C SER A 120 -24.96 19.01 -19.69
N ILE A 121 -23.72 18.61 -19.45
CA ILE A 121 -22.78 19.21 -18.52
C ILE A 121 -21.35 18.90 -18.98
N GLU A 122 -20.46 19.87 -18.93
CA GLU A 122 -19.06 19.69 -19.29
C GLU A 122 -18.15 20.10 -18.14
N ARG A 123 -17.24 19.22 -17.73
CA ARG A 123 -16.25 19.50 -16.72
C ARG A 123 -15.13 20.35 -17.30
N VAL A 124 -14.89 21.53 -16.75
CA VAL A 124 -13.85 22.47 -17.21
C VAL A 124 -12.53 22.19 -16.49
N LYS A 125 -12.54 22.22 -15.15
CA LYS A 125 -11.34 22.01 -14.33
C LYS A 125 -11.72 21.45 -12.97
N THR A 126 -10.94 20.47 -12.49
CA THR A 126 -11.03 19.88 -11.14
C THR A 126 -9.94 20.47 -10.24
N ASN A 127 -10.04 20.21 -8.95
CA ASN A 127 -9.03 20.59 -7.95
C ASN A 127 -8.72 22.11 -7.95
N VAL A 128 -9.72 22.93 -8.22
CA VAL A 128 -9.64 24.38 -8.12
C VAL A 128 -9.72 24.75 -6.62
N ASP A 129 -8.84 25.61 -6.16
CA ASP A 129 -8.90 26.04 -4.77
C ASP A 129 -10.23 26.76 -4.43
N LYS A 130 -10.65 26.65 -3.17
CA LYS A 130 -11.96 27.16 -2.73
C LYS A 130 -12.11 28.65 -3.00
N LYS A 131 -11.05 29.45 -2.82
CA LYS A 131 -11.09 30.90 -3.03
C LYS A 131 -11.36 31.24 -4.51
N THR A 132 -10.70 30.59 -5.43
CA THR A 132 -10.95 30.73 -6.88
C THR A 132 -12.35 30.25 -7.23
N GLY A 133 -12.80 29.12 -6.67
CA GLY A 133 -14.18 28.63 -6.84
C GLY A 133 -15.21 29.65 -6.38
N ASP A 134 -15.05 30.25 -5.19
CA ASP A 134 -15.93 31.29 -4.67
C ASP A 134 -15.90 32.56 -5.53
N THR A 135 -14.73 32.93 -6.06
CA THR A 135 -14.61 34.03 -7.00
C THR A 135 -15.41 33.77 -8.28
N ILE A 136 -15.28 32.56 -8.87
CA ILE A 136 -16.05 32.17 -10.06
C ILE A 136 -17.56 32.18 -9.76
N ARG A 137 -17.98 31.68 -8.59
CA ARG A 137 -19.36 31.70 -8.16
C ARG A 137 -19.92 33.13 -8.06
N SER A 138 -19.08 34.09 -7.61
CA SER A 138 -19.48 35.49 -7.45
C SER A 138 -19.75 36.23 -8.76
N TYR A 139 -19.27 35.75 -9.92
CA TYR A 139 -19.62 36.29 -11.24
C TYR A 139 -21.10 36.07 -11.59
N GLY A 140 -21.74 35.01 -11.07
CA GLY A 140 -23.16 34.75 -11.26
C GLY A 140 -23.57 34.40 -12.68
N TYR A 141 -22.65 34.00 -13.55
CA TYR A 141 -22.97 33.64 -14.94
C TYR A 141 -23.87 32.41 -15.02
N ALA A 142 -24.98 32.54 -15.75
CA ALA A 142 -25.86 31.42 -16.06
C ALA A 142 -25.08 30.28 -16.74
N GLY A 143 -25.37 29.04 -16.37
CA GLY A 143 -24.71 27.86 -16.96
C GLY A 143 -23.29 27.58 -16.43
N VAL A 144 -22.75 28.36 -15.50
CA VAL A 144 -21.50 28.05 -14.77
C VAL A 144 -21.86 27.49 -13.40
N LYS A 145 -21.40 26.27 -13.12
CA LYS A 145 -21.62 25.60 -11.83
C LYS A 145 -20.28 25.36 -11.14
N VAL A 146 -20.27 25.60 -9.82
CA VAL A 146 -19.10 25.41 -8.96
C VAL A 146 -19.51 24.45 -7.86
N ASP A 147 -19.13 23.19 -8.02
CA ASP A 147 -19.43 22.15 -7.03
C ASP A 147 -18.25 21.99 -6.07
N GLU A 148 -18.54 21.86 -4.79
CA GLU A 148 -17.52 21.53 -3.79
C GLU A 148 -17.04 20.10 -4.02
N ASP A 149 -15.76 19.88 -3.85
CA ASP A 149 -15.09 18.60 -4.02
C ASP A 149 -13.98 18.46 -2.98
N PHE A 150 -13.42 17.29 -2.84
CA PHE A 150 -12.33 17.00 -1.92
C PHE A 150 -11.11 16.49 -2.67
N LYS A 151 -9.94 17.06 -2.34
CA LYS A 151 -8.64 16.55 -2.78
C LYS A 151 -7.93 15.95 -1.57
N ARG A 152 -7.43 14.73 -1.73
CA ARG A 152 -6.60 14.10 -0.70
C ARG A 152 -5.33 14.90 -0.48
N TYR A 153 -4.92 15.05 0.77
CA TYR A 153 -3.79 15.84 1.19
C TYR A 153 -2.99 15.12 2.28
N TYR A 154 -1.69 15.09 2.13
CA TYR A 154 -0.75 14.41 3.02
C TYR A 154 0.16 15.44 3.69
N PRO A 155 -0.12 15.84 4.95
CA PRO A 155 0.61 16.94 5.62
C PRO A 155 2.11 16.68 5.77
N LYS A 156 2.51 15.41 5.86
CA LYS A 156 3.91 15.00 6.05
C LYS A 156 4.65 14.73 4.73
N GLY A 157 4.02 14.97 3.57
CA GLY A 157 4.63 14.86 2.24
C GLY A 157 5.20 13.47 1.95
N LYS A 158 6.51 13.29 2.17
CA LYS A 158 7.23 12.05 1.84
C LYS A 158 7.22 11.00 2.95
N LEU A 159 6.77 11.33 4.16
CA LEU A 159 6.89 10.44 5.31
C LEU A 159 6.02 9.19 5.12
N ALA A 160 6.62 7.99 5.24
CA ALA A 160 5.95 6.70 5.08
C ALA A 160 5.16 6.56 3.77
N SER A 161 5.66 7.13 2.67
CA SER A 161 4.90 7.26 1.42
C SER A 161 4.37 5.93 0.88
N ARG A 162 5.15 4.85 1.01
CA ARG A 162 4.78 3.51 0.53
C ARG A 162 3.89 2.72 1.49
N VAL A 163 3.71 3.22 2.72
CA VAL A 163 2.80 2.63 3.71
C VAL A 163 1.45 3.31 3.64
N ILE A 164 1.43 4.65 3.77
CA ILE A 164 0.19 5.43 3.69
C ILE A 164 -0.44 5.24 2.32
N GLY A 165 0.34 5.38 1.26
CA GLY A 165 -0.16 5.33 -0.11
C GLY A 165 -0.86 6.63 -0.52
N PHE A 166 -1.46 6.62 -1.71
CA PHE A 166 -2.14 7.78 -2.26
C PHE A 166 -3.41 7.40 -3.02
N THR A 167 -4.23 8.43 -3.29
CA THR A 167 -5.47 8.28 -4.05
C THR A 167 -5.33 8.78 -5.48
N GLY A 168 -6.08 8.17 -6.40
CA GLY A 168 -6.25 8.64 -7.77
C GLY A 168 -7.17 9.86 -7.89
N GLY A 169 -7.40 10.28 -9.14
CA GLY A 169 -8.23 11.46 -9.46
C GLY A 169 -9.69 11.34 -9.01
N ASP A 170 -10.21 10.11 -8.92
CA ASP A 170 -11.57 9.82 -8.48
C ASP A 170 -11.67 9.51 -6.98
N ASN A 171 -10.63 9.87 -6.21
CA ASN A 171 -10.53 9.68 -4.76
C ASN A 171 -10.48 8.21 -4.32
N GLN A 172 -10.19 7.27 -5.24
CA GLN A 172 -9.96 5.86 -4.93
C GLN A 172 -8.51 5.62 -4.50
N GLY A 173 -8.28 4.74 -3.54
CA GLY A 173 -6.94 4.33 -3.13
C GLY A 173 -6.20 3.58 -4.24
N ILE A 174 -4.91 3.87 -4.42
CA ILE A 174 -4.06 3.25 -5.47
C ILE A 174 -3.05 2.28 -4.85
N ILE A 175 -2.37 2.68 -3.78
CA ILE A 175 -1.40 1.86 -3.06
C ILE A 175 -1.55 2.06 -1.54
N GLY A 176 -0.86 1.23 -0.75
CA GLY A 176 -0.74 1.37 0.70
C GLY A 176 -2.05 1.21 1.45
N LEU A 177 -2.15 1.86 2.60
CA LEU A 177 -3.36 1.85 3.43
C LEU A 177 -4.57 2.46 2.73
N GLU A 178 -4.33 3.42 1.82
CA GLU A 178 -5.40 4.06 1.05
C GLU A 178 -6.19 3.05 0.21
N VAL A 179 -5.53 2.05 -0.39
CA VAL A 179 -6.23 1.01 -1.16
C VAL A 179 -6.67 -0.15 -0.27
N GLU A 180 -5.89 -0.54 0.73
CA GLU A 180 -6.21 -1.68 1.60
C GLU A 180 -7.48 -1.40 2.41
N TYR A 181 -7.63 -0.18 2.92
CA TYR A 181 -8.78 0.24 3.72
C TYR A 181 -9.78 1.11 2.92
N GLU A 182 -9.83 0.95 1.59
CA GLU A 182 -10.73 1.69 0.70
C GLU A 182 -12.17 1.69 1.20
N GLU A 183 -12.72 0.52 1.57
CA GLU A 183 -14.11 0.37 2.00
C GLU A 183 -14.45 1.14 3.30
N ILE A 184 -13.44 1.38 4.14
CA ILE A 184 -13.59 2.15 5.39
C ILE A 184 -13.43 3.64 5.11
N LEU A 185 -12.41 3.99 4.30
CA LEU A 185 -12.00 5.37 4.09
C LEU A 185 -12.89 6.12 3.09
N LYS A 186 -13.40 5.50 2.03
CA LYS A 186 -14.05 6.20 0.90
C LYS A 186 -15.38 6.89 1.21
N GLY A 187 -16.11 6.42 2.24
CA GLY A 187 -17.47 6.88 2.52
C GLY A 187 -18.50 6.47 1.45
N ILE A 188 -19.65 7.12 1.48
CA ILE A 188 -20.74 6.90 0.52
C ILE A 188 -21.04 8.23 -0.18
N ASN A 189 -20.84 8.28 -1.49
CA ASN A 189 -21.13 9.48 -2.26
C ASN A 189 -22.61 9.85 -2.19
N GLY A 190 -22.87 11.14 -2.07
CA GLY A 190 -24.19 11.71 -2.22
C GLY A 190 -24.54 11.98 -3.68
N LYS A 191 -25.76 12.41 -3.92
CA LYS A 191 -26.24 12.80 -5.25
C LYS A 191 -27.27 13.90 -5.19
N ILE A 192 -27.22 14.75 -6.22
CA ILE A 192 -28.19 15.80 -6.48
C ILE A 192 -28.98 15.38 -7.71
N LEU A 193 -30.28 15.24 -7.55
CA LEU A 193 -31.21 15.03 -8.67
C LEU A 193 -31.91 16.37 -8.95
N THR A 194 -31.70 16.92 -10.15
CA THR A 194 -32.35 18.13 -10.62
C THR A 194 -33.27 17.81 -11.80
N THR A 195 -34.51 18.31 -11.76
CA THR A 195 -35.45 18.15 -12.87
C THR A 195 -35.14 19.19 -13.96
N THR A 196 -34.95 18.73 -15.19
CA THR A 196 -34.72 19.59 -16.35
C THR A 196 -35.91 19.57 -17.31
N ASP A 197 -36.13 20.67 -18.06
CA ASP A 197 -37.09 20.69 -19.14
C ASP A 197 -36.57 19.90 -20.37
N ALA A 198 -37.42 19.77 -21.41
CA ALA A 198 -37.07 19.08 -22.66
C ALA A 198 -35.87 19.71 -23.40
N ARG A 199 -35.38 20.89 -22.99
CA ARG A 199 -34.21 21.59 -23.53
C ARG A 199 -32.99 21.40 -22.63
N GLY A 200 -33.13 20.67 -21.49
CA GLY A 200 -32.08 20.45 -20.52
C GLY A 200 -31.81 21.66 -19.58
N ILE A 201 -32.78 22.59 -19.48
CA ILE A 201 -32.69 23.75 -18.60
C ILE A 201 -33.29 23.34 -17.23
N GLU A 202 -32.58 23.58 -16.15
CA GLU A 202 -33.04 23.33 -14.77
C GLU A 202 -34.30 24.18 -14.49
N GLN A 203 -35.37 23.54 -14.04
CA GLN A 203 -36.59 24.24 -13.69
C GLN A 203 -36.47 24.82 -12.27
N ASN A 204 -36.32 26.14 -12.18
CA ASN A 204 -36.30 26.84 -10.89
C ASN A 204 -37.61 26.61 -10.13
N GLY A 205 -37.53 25.92 -8.98
CA GLY A 205 -38.65 25.74 -8.05
C GLY A 205 -39.36 24.39 -8.07
N ILE A 206 -38.98 23.46 -8.96
CA ILE A 206 -39.47 22.06 -8.90
C ILE A 206 -38.34 21.22 -8.32
N GLY A 207 -38.40 20.95 -7.03
CA GLY A 207 -37.66 20.00 -6.19
C GLY A 207 -36.27 19.54 -6.66
N GLU A 208 -35.21 20.22 -6.25
CA GLU A 208 -33.90 19.60 -6.12
C GLU A 208 -33.97 18.55 -5.01
N SER A 209 -33.83 17.27 -5.34
CA SER A 209 -33.68 16.21 -4.37
C SER A 209 -32.19 15.99 -4.10
N ARG A 210 -31.77 16.21 -2.85
CA ARG A 210 -30.37 16.06 -2.44
C ARG A 210 -30.24 14.92 -1.45
N GLN A 211 -29.43 13.94 -1.80
CA GLN A 211 -28.96 12.91 -0.89
C GLN A 211 -27.56 13.32 -0.42
N GLU A 212 -27.44 13.65 0.86
CA GLU A 212 -26.14 14.04 1.42
C GLU A 212 -25.15 12.87 1.39
N PRO A 213 -23.86 13.15 1.13
CA PRO A 213 -22.82 12.14 1.22
C PRO A 213 -22.60 11.75 2.69
N VAL A 214 -22.18 10.49 2.91
CA VAL A 214 -21.74 10.01 4.21
C VAL A 214 -20.23 9.93 4.19
N ALA A 215 -19.56 10.67 5.07
CA ALA A 215 -18.10 10.66 5.15
C ALA A 215 -17.55 9.26 5.48
N GLY A 216 -16.34 8.98 5.00
CA GLY A 216 -15.60 7.78 5.37
C GLY A 216 -15.17 7.84 6.84
N ARG A 217 -14.94 6.67 7.43
CA ARG A 217 -14.43 6.56 8.80
C ARG A 217 -12.94 6.78 8.84
N ASP A 218 -12.46 7.31 9.95
CA ASP A 218 -11.04 7.51 10.18
C ASP A 218 -10.34 6.19 10.53
N LEU A 219 -9.09 6.07 10.12
CA LEU A 219 -8.23 4.93 10.40
C LEU A 219 -7.09 5.37 11.31
N LYS A 220 -6.99 4.77 12.50
CA LYS A 220 -5.84 4.94 13.38
C LYS A 220 -4.83 3.84 13.11
N VAL A 221 -3.54 4.20 13.10
CA VAL A 221 -2.45 3.27 12.81
C VAL A 221 -1.43 3.23 13.94
N SER A 222 -0.63 2.17 13.98
CA SER A 222 0.48 1.96 14.92
C SER A 222 1.74 2.75 14.55
N LEU A 223 1.84 3.26 13.31
CA LEU A 223 2.94 4.15 12.92
C LEU A 223 2.98 5.36 13.85
N ASP A 224 4.17 5.69 14.32
CA ASP A 224 4.44 6.90 15.08
C ASP A 224 5.26 7.87 14.21
N VAL A 225 4.76 9.08 14.00
CA VAL A 225 5.39 10.10 13.14
C VAL A 225 6.83 10.40 13.58
N ASN A 226 7.09 10.43 14.89
CA ASN A 226 8.42 10.74 15.41
C ASN A 226 9.38 9.58 15.16
N ILE A 227 8.94 8.36 15.47
CA ILE A 227 9.75 7.14 15.23
C ILE A 227 10.03 6.98 13.74
N GLN A 228 9.00 7.14 12.90
CA GLN A 228 9.13 7.09 11.44
C GLN A 228 10.13 8.13 10.93
N ALA A 229 10.08 9.37 11.46
CA ALA A 229 10.99 10.43 11.07
C ALA A 229 12.45 10.15 11.49
N TYR A 230 12.69 9.64 12.70
CA TYR A 230 14.03 9.21 13.13
C TYR A 230 14.58 8.09 12.23
N CYS A 231 13.76 7.09 11.92
CA CYS A 231 14.15 6.00 11.03
C CYS A 231 14.44 6.50 9.61
N GLN A 232 13.63 7.42 9.09
CA GLN A 232 13.83 8.00 7.76
C GLN A 232 15.13 8.82 7.68
N GLN A 233 15.39 9.68 8.66
CA GLN A 233 16.63 10.45 8.72
C GLN A 233 17.87 9.55 8.80
N ALA A 234 17.80 8.48 9.62
CA ALA A 234 18.87 7.50 9.73
C ALA A 234 19.10 6.76 8.41
N ALA A 235 18.02 6.40 7.71
CA ALA A 235 18.09 5.74 6.40
C ALA A 235 18.68 6.66 5.31
N GLU A 236 18.22 7.91 5.24
CA GLU A 236 18.71 8.92 4.29
C GLU A 236 20.19 9.21 4.50
N LYS A 237 20.64 9.36 5.77
CA LYS A 237 22.03 9.51 6.14
C LYS A 237 22.85 8.29 5.70
N ALA A 238 22.41 7.08 6.01
CA ALA A 238 23.10 5.85 5.63
C ALA A 238 23.18 5.69 4.10
N MET A 239 22.11 6.01 3.37
CA MET A 239 22.08 5.98 1.91
C MET A 239 23.11 6.94 1.31
N ALA A 240 23.19 8.17 1.80
CA ALA A 240 24.13 9.18 1.32
C ALA A 240 25.59 8.81 1.65
N GLU A 241 25.86 8.41 2.92
CA GLU A 241 27.23 8.04 3.35
C GLU A 241 27.79 6.80 2.63
N LYS A 242 26.91 5.85 2.30
CA LYS A 242 27.30 4.60 1.63
C LYS A 242 27.09 4.63 0.12
N GLN A 243 26.59 5.74 -0.43
CA GLN A 243 26.24 5.84 -1.85
C GLN A 243 25.43 4.60 -2.30
N ALA A 244 24.47 4.21 -1.46
CA ALA A 244 23.67 3.01 -1.66
C ALA A 244 22.51 3.28 -2.60
N ASP A 245 22.03 2.25 -3.31
CA ASP A 245 20.86 2.37 -4.19
C ASP A 245 19.58 2.63 -3.38
N SER A 246 19.46 1.99 -2.22
CA SER A 246 18.32 2.18 -1.31
C SER A 246 18.64 1.69 0.10
N VAL A 247 17.87 2.22 1.07
CA VAL A 247 17.89 1.73 2.45
C VAL A 247 16.46 1.49 2.90
N SER A 248 16.23 0.34 3.53
CA SER A 248 14.94 0.00 4.15
C SER A 248 15.14 -0.21 5.65
N ILE A 249 14.23 0.34 6.45
CA ILE A 249 14.19 0.14 7.90
C ILE A 249 12.77 -0.24 8.30
N LEU A 250 12.67 -1.32 9.08
CA LEU A 250 11.42 -1.78 9.67
C LEU A 250 11.59 -1.83 11.19
N LEU A 251 10.72 -1.13 11.92
CA LEU A 251 10.59 -1.23 13.37
C LEU A 251 9.22 -1.77 13.72
N MET A 252 9.17 -2.81 14.57
CA MET A 252 7.91 -3.40 14.97
C MET A 252 7.96 -3.87 16.43
N ASN A 253 6.79 -4.03 17.03
CA ASN A 253 6.61 -4.68 18.32
C ASN A 253 6.54 -6.20 18.10
N PRO A 254 7.51 -6.98 18.58
CA PRO A 254 7.49 -8.44 18.41
C PRO A 254 6.43 -9.14 19.26
N GLN A 255 5.77 -8.46 20.22
CA GLN A 255 4.77 -9.06 21.09
C GLN A 255 3.37 -9.08 20.49
N ASN A 256 3.03 -8.08 19.66
CA ASN A 256 1.69 -7.93 19.10
C ASN A 256 1.66 -7.73 17.58
N GLY A 257 2.80 -7.45 16.94
CA GLY A 257 2.90 -7.27 15.48
C GLY A 257 2.71 -5.83 14.99
N GLU A 258 2.45 -4.87 15.86
CA GLU A 258 2.32 -3.45 15.49
C GLU A 258 3.62 -2.91 14.86
N ILE A 259 3.48 -2.21 13.73
CA ILE A 259 4.61 -1.58 13.03
C ILE A 259 4.73 -0.13 13.47
N TYR A 260 5.82 0.21 14.17
CA TYR A 260 6.13 1.57 14.61
C TYR A 260 6.67 2.44 13.48
N ALA A 261 7.46 1.85 12.58
CA ALA A 261 8.01 2.52 11.40
C ALA A 261 8.31 1.52 10.26
N CYS A 262 8.08 1.97 9.03
CA CYS A 262 8.46 1.24 7.82
C CYS A 262 8.96 2.24 6.77
N VAL A 263 10.27 2.29 6.60
CA VAL A 263 10.98 3.27 5.78
C VAL A 263 11.56 2.62 4.54
N ASN A 264 11.47 3.30 3.42
CA ASN A 264 12.05 2.88 2.14
C ASN A 264 12.64 4.10 1.41
N VAL A 265 13.89 4.44 1.65
CA VAL A 265 14.51 5.57 0.95
C VAL A 265 15.17 5.14 -0.36
N PRO A 266 15.05 5.95 -1.43
CA PRO A 266 14.42 7.27 -1.50
C PRO A 266 12.89 7.22 -1.47
N GLU A 267 12.27 8.09 -0.67
CA GLU A 267 10.82 8.24 -0.60
C GLU A 267 10.32 9.21 -1.69
N PHE A 268 9.03 9.15 -2.03
CA PHE A 268 8.38 10.08 -2.98
C PHE A 268 7.33 10.95 -2.27
N ASP A 269 6.94 12.08 -2.90
CA ASP A 269 5.93 12.96 -2.33
C ASP A 269 4.52 12.44 -2.62
N LEU A 270 3.76 12.17 -1.56
CA LEU A 270 2.37 11.71 -1.65
C LEU A 270 1.42 12.75 -2.27
N ASN A 271 1.77 14.03 -2.21
CA ASN A 271 0.98 15.09 -2.85
C ASN A 271 1.27 15.22 -4.36
N ASP A 272 2.38 14.61 -4.83
CA ASP A 272 2.77 14.56 -6.25
C ASP A 272 3.35 13.17 -6.61
N PRO A 273 2.53 12.10 -6.53
CA PRO A 273 3.01 10.73 -6.62
C PRO A 273 3.35 10.25 -8.03
N PHE A 274 3.06 11.06 -9.06
CA PHE A 274 3.28 10.71 -10.46
C PHE A 274 4.52 11.37 -11.07
N THR A 275 5.24 12.21 -10.31
CA THR A 275 6.46 12.87 -10.77
C THR A 275 7.69 12.03 -10.43
N LEU A 276 8.36 11.54 -11.47
CA LEU A 276 9.66 10.86 -11.35
C LEU A 276 10.78 11.90 -11.15
N GLN A 277 11.72 11.59 -10.24
CA GLN A 277 12.86 12.48 -9.95
C GLN A 277 14.00 12.39 -10.99
N GLN A 278 13.85 11.54 -12.00
CA GLN A 278 14.84 11.32 -13.06
C GLN A 278 14.34 11.89 -14.40
N ASP A 279 15.27 12.13 -15.32
CA ASP A 279 14.93 12.55 -16.68
C ASP A 279 14.15 11.46 -17.41
N THR A 280 12.97 11.81 -17.88
CA THR A 280 12.05 10.93 -18.62
C THR A 280 12.04 11.22 -20.12
N THR A 281 12.92 12.10 -20.59
CA THR A 281 12.97 12.52 -22.01
C THR A 281 13.28 11.32 -22.89
N GLY A 282 12.41 11.02 -23.85
CA GLY A 282 12.58 9.92 -24.79
C GLY A 282 12.10 8.54 -24.31
N LEU A 283 11.58 8.44 -23.09
CA LEU A 283 10.95 7.22 -22.60
C LEU A 283 9.53 7.06 -23.15
N SER A 284 9.12 5.83 -23.41
CA SER A 284 7.75 5.48 -23.73
C SER A 284 6.84 5.58 -22.50
N GLU A 285 5.53 5.71 -22.70
CA GLU A 285 4.53 5.70 -21.62
C GLU A 285 4.63 4.43 -20.75
N LYS A 286 4.94 3.29 -21.37
CA LYS A 286 5.15 2.02 -20.65
C LYS A 286 6.36 2.07 -19.74
N GLU A 287 7.50 2.58 -20.22
CA GLU A 287 8.72 2.71 -19.42
C GLU A 287 8.51 3.68 -18.26
N ILE A 288 7.80 4.79 -18.49
CA ILE A 288 7.43 5.74 -17.42
C ILE A 288 6.54 5.04 -16.38
N GLN A 289 5.53 4.26 -16.82
CA GLN A 289 4.66 3.54 -15.91
C GLN A 289 5.41 2.46 -15.10
N ASP A 290 6.36 1.75 -15.72
CA ASP A 290 7.19 0.77 -15.04
C ASP A 290 8.09 1.42 -13.97
N LEU A 291 8.64 2.60 -14.24
CA LEU A 291 9.41 3.39 -13.27
C LEU A 291 8.53 3.91 -12.12
N LEU A 292 7.32 4.37 -12.39
CA LEU A 292 6.35 4.76 -11.37
C LEU A 292 6.00 3.56 -10.47
N ASN A 293 5.69 2.41 -11.06
CA ASN A 293 5.40 1.20 -10.32
C ASN A 293 6.59 0.79 -9.43
N GLN A 294 7.82 0.93 -9.93
CA GLN A 294 9.03 0.67 -9.15
C GLN A 294 9.18 1.68 -8.01
N MET A 295 8.94 2.96 -8.23
CA MET A 295 8.99 4.01 -7.22
C MET A 295 7.99 3.78 -6.08
N TRP A 296 6.80 3.25 -6.40
CA TRP A 296 5.73 3.00 -5.43
C TRP A 296 5.91 1.69 -4.63
N ARG A 297 6.82 0.80 -5.03
CA ARG A 297 7.02 -0.49 -4.35
C ARG A 297 7.55 -0.31 -2.93
N ASN A 298 6.95 -1.01 -1.98
CA ASN A 298 7.45 -1.13 -0.62
C ASN A 298 8.43 -2.30 -0.53
N ALA A 299 9.72 -2.01 -0.50
CA ALA A 299 10.76 -3.03 -0.51
C ALA A 299 10.78 -3.93 0.74
N CYS A 300 10.14 -3.54 1.84
CA CYS A 300 9.99 -4.39 3.02
C CYS A 300 8.97 -5.52 2.80
N ILE A 301 8.04 -5.35 1.83
CA ILE A 301 6.86 -6.20 1.66
C ILE A 301 6.81 -6.81 0.26
N ASN A 302 7.08 -6.00 -0.77
CA ASN A 302 6.92 -6.40 -2.17
C ASN A 302 8.16 -7.05 -2.78
N ASP A 303 9.32 -6.98 -2.12
CA ASP A 303 10.59 -7.50 -2.63
C ASP A 303 11.11 -8.63 -1.75
N THR A 304 11.68 -9.64 -2.41
CA THR A 304 12.37 -10.74 -1.74
C THR A 304 13.88 -10.60 -1.87
N TYR A 305 14.62 -11.15 -0.93
CA TYR A 305 16.08 -11.19 -0.94
C TYR A 305 16.60 -12.42 -0.19
N GLU A 306 17.84 -12.79 -0.45
CA GLU A 306 18.53 -13.80 0.37
C GLU A 306 18.87 -13.18 1.73
N PRO A 307 18.30 -13.66 2.86
CA PRO A 307 18.48 -13.03 4.18
C PRO A 307 19.92 -13.16 4.71
N GLY A 308 20.69 -14.09 4.16
CA GLY A 308 22.04 -14.37 4.61
C GLY A 308 22.09 -14.74 6.10
N SER A 309 23.15 -14.30 6.79
CA SER A 309 23.41 -14.72 8.18
C SER A 309 22.34 -14.30 9.22
N THR A 310 21.38 -13.43 8.88
CA THR A 310 20.23 -13.21 9.78
C THR A 310 19.34 -14.44 9.86
N PHE A 311 19.31 -15.27 8.81
CA PHE A 311 18.60 -16.55 8.81
C PHE A 311 19.19 -17.58 9.80
N LYS A 312 20.43 -17.43 10.24
CA LYS A 312 21.02 -18.29 11.25
C LYS A 312 20.26 -18.31 12.58
N ILE A 313 19.48 -17.26 12.86
CA ILE A 313 18.53 -17.23 14.00
C ILE A 313 17.53 -18.38 13.87
N ILE A 314 17.00 -18.59 12.67
CA ILE A 314 16.00 -19.62 12.36
C ILE A 314 16.66 -21.02 12.47
N THR A 315 17.81 -21.21 11.84
CA THR A 315 18.56 -22.47 11.90
C THR A 315 18.97 -22.84 13.33
N MET A 316 19.42 -21.85 14.12
CA MET A 316 19.74 -22.00 15.54
C MET A 316 18.52 -22.44 16.33
N SER A 317 17.39 -21.76 16.17
CA SER A 317 16.14 -22.07 16.86
C SER A 317 15.65 -23.49 16.55
N ALA A 318 15.71 -23.90 15.29
CA ALA A 318 15.36 -25.25 14.85
C ALA A 318 16.32 -26.29 15.45
N GLY A 319 17.63 -26.05 15.39
CA GLY A 319 18.65 -26.97 15.91
C GLY A 319 18.57 -27.17 17.42
N LEU A 320 18.33 -26.10 18.18
CA LEU A 320 18.14 -26.15 19.63
C LEU A 320 16.82 -26.87 19.99
N SER A 321 15.76 -26.60 19.26
CA SER A 321 14.44 -27.20 19.49
C SER A 321 14.44 -28.71 19.24
N GLU A 322 15.14 -29.20 18.20
CA GLU A 322 15.30 -30.61 17.89
C GLU A 322 16.38 -31.29 18.74
N GLY A 323 17.14 -30.53 19.53
CA GLY A 323 18.22 -31.07 20.36
C GLY A 323 19.42 -31.60 19.57
N VAL A 324 19.54 -31.24 18.24
CA VAL A 324 20.70 -31.63 17.41
C VAL A 324 21.92 -30.79 17.68
N VAL A 325 21.77 -29.70 18.44
CA VAL A 325 22.85 -28.85 18.94
C VAL A 325 22.51 -28.29 20.31
N SER A 326 23.54 -28.13 21.15
CA SER A 326 23.48 -27.43 22.44
C SER A 326 24.46 -26.25 22.46
N PRO A 327 24.29 -25.26 23.37
CA PRO A 327 25.18 -24.08 23.45
C PRO A 327 26.68 -24.45 23.64
N ASN A 328 26.97 -25.58 24.30
CA ASN A 328 28.32 -26.02 24.60
C ASN A 328 28.94 -26.98 23.58
N ASP A 329 28.19 -27.38 22.55
CA ASP A 329 28.72 -28.26 21.52
C ASP A 329 29.94 -27.65 20.83
N SER A 330 30.97 -28.46 20.63
CA SER A 330 32.23 -28.03 20.05
C SER A 330 32.27 -28.23 18.54
N PHE A 331 32.81 -27.25 17.85
CA PHE A 331 32.96 -27.21 16.39
C PHE A 331 34.37 -26.79 16.01
N PHE A 332 34.75 -27.04 14.78
CA PHE A 332 36.02 -26.58 14.22
C PHE A 332 35.82 -25.95 12.84
N CYS A 333 36.27 -24.71 12.68
CA CYS A 333 36.17 -23.97 11.44
C CYS A 333 37.56 -23.78 10.79
N PRO A 334 37.88 -24.52 9.74
CA PRO A 334 39.12 -24.31 8.98
C PRO A 334 39.02 -23.21 7.92
N GLY A 335 37.94 -22.45 7.89
CA GLY A 335 37.64 -21.44 6.88
C GLY A 335 36.73 -21.91 5.75
N TYR A 336 36.29 -23.17 5.78
CA TYR A 336 35.36 -23.78 4.82
C TYR A 336 34.74 -25.07 5.39
N LYS A 337 33.71 -25.55 4.74
CA LYS A 337 33.13 -26.90 4.91
C LYS A 337 33.02 -27.54 3.54
N ILE A 338 33.38 -28.82 3.44
CA ILE A 338 33.16 -29.63 2.24
C ILE A 338 31.81 -30.33 2.44
N VAL A 339 30.92 -30.18 1.48
CA VAL A 339 29.61 -30.87 1.40
C VAL A 339 29.53 -31.48 0.02
N GLU A 340 29.46 -32.80 -0.04
CA GLU A 340 29.67 -33.59 -1.27
C GLU A 340 30.97 -33.16 -1.99
N ASP A 341 30.87 -32.64 -3.22
CA ASP A 341 31.99 -32.16 -4.02
C ASP A 341 32.26 -30.65 -3.90
N ARG A 342 31.44 -29.94 -3.09
CA ARG A 342 31.46 -28.47 -2.97
C ARG A 342 32.24 -28.01 -1.74
N ARG A 343 33.12 -27.03 -1.96
CA ARG A 343 33.78 -26.31 -0.88
C ARG A 343 33.03 -25.01 -0.59
N ILE A 344 32.28 -24.98 0.51
CA ILE A 344 31.52 -23.80 0.95
C ILE A 344 32.37 -23.02 1.95
N HIS A 345 32.66 -21.78 1.64
CA HIS A 345 33.58 -20.98 2.44
C HIS A 345 32.91 -20.24 3.61
N CYS A 346 33.66 -20.12 4.71
CA CYS A 346 33.38 -19.14 5.73
C CYS A 346 33.75 -17.73 5.26
N HIS A 347 33.11 -16.69 5.83
CA HIS A 347 33.52 -15.30 5.56
C HIS A 347 34.97 -15.04 6.00
N LYS A 348 35.39 -15.66 7.11
CA LYS A 348 36.79 -15.69 7.54
C LYS A 348 37.51 -16.86 6.87
N ARG A 349 38.21 -16.61 5.77
CA ARG A 349 38.86 -17.62 4.95
C ARG A 349 39.99 -18.39 5.67
N THR A 350 40.61 -17.79 6.70
CA THR A 350 41.61 -18.40 7.56
C THR A 350 41.04 -19.32 8.62
N GLY A 351 39.71 -19.34 8.77
CA GLY A 351 38.99 -20.08 9.79
C GLY A 351 38.90 -19.39 11.15
N HIS A 352 37.97 -19.85 11.98
CA HIS A 352 37.84 -19.42 13.36
C HIS A 352 38.58 -20.36 14.32
N GLY A 353 38.95 -21.56 13.85
CA GLY A 353 39.56 -22.60 14.69
C GLY A 353 38.49 -23.37 15.49
N ALA A 354 38.89 -23.79 16.72
CA ALA A 354 37.94 -24.42 17.63
C ALA A 354 37.03 -23.37 18.28
N GLU A 355 35.75 -23.62 18.23
CA GLU A 355 34.73 -22.74 18.81
C GLU A 355 33.55 -23.59 19.33
N ASN A 356 32.85 -23.14 20.37
CA ASN A 356 31.57 -23.73 20.74
C ASN A 356 30.45 -23.13 19.91
N PHE A 357 29.20 -23.62 20.09
CA PHE A 357 28.07 -23.17 19.30
C PHE A 357 27.77 -21.68 19.51
N VAL A 358 27.86 -21.17 20.73
CA VAL A 358 27.68 -19.74 21.05
C VAL A 358 28.72 -18.89 20.33
N GLN A 359 30.00 -19.29 20.41
CA GLN A 359 31.08 -18.61 19.67
C GLN A 359 30.87 -18.67 18.16
N GLY A 360 30.36 -19.79 17.62
CA GLY A 360 29.98 -19.92 16.21
C GLY A 360 28.88 -18.93 15.79
N ALA A 361 27.93 -18.65 16.68
CA ALA A 361 26.91 -17.62 16.48
C ALA A 361 27.49 -16.20 16.58
N GLN A 362 28.31 -15.91 17.59
CA GLN A 362 29.04 -14.65 17.80
C GLN A 362 29.91 -14.29 16.58
N ASN A 363 30.66 -15.27 16.09
CA ASN A 363 31.53 -15.16 14.91
C ASN A 363 30.76 -15.22 13.58
N SER A 364 29.48 -15.51 13.60
CA SER A 364 28.68 -15.77 12.39
C SER A 364 29.31 -16.83 11.48
N CYS A 365 29.83 -17.91 12.07
CA CYS A 365 30.60 -18.96 11.39
C CYS A 365 29.71 -19.78 10.45
N ASN A 366 29.99 -19.82 9.14
CA ASN A 366 29.21 -20.62 8.18
C ASN A 366 29.37 -22.13 8.43
N PRO A 367 30.60 -22.71 8.60
CA PRO A 367 30.77 -24.12 8.86
C PRO A 367 29.97 -24.67 10.04
N VAL A 368 29.83 -23.90 11.13
CA VAL A 368 29.01 -24.30 12.29
C VAL A 368 27.54 -24.43 11.88
N PHE A 369 26.98 -23.43 11.22
CA PHE A 369 25.56 -23.46 10.82
C PHE A 369 25.27 -24.45 9.68
N ILE A 370 26.23 -24.70 8.78
CA ILE A 370 26.13 -25.80 7.81
C ILE A 370 26.02 -27.13 8.55
N GLU A 371 26.87 -27.38 9.56
CA GLU A 371 26.84 -28.59 10.36
C GLU A 371 25.49 -28.78 11.07
N VAL A 372 24.94 -27.72 11.68
CA VAL A 372 23.62 -27.75 12.31
C VAL A 372 22.51 -28.07 11.30
N GLY A 373 22.54 -27.43 10.12
CA GLY A 373 21.59 -27.71 9.05
C GLY A 373 21.65 -29.17 8.55
N LEU A 374 22.87 -29.70 8.37
CA LEU A 374 23.06 -31.10 7.98
C LEU A 374 22.62 -32.10 9.05
N ARG A 375 22.80 -31.77 10.36
CA ARG A 375 22.28 -32.58 11.49
C ARG A 375 20.76 -32.58 11.55
N LEU A 376 20.10 -31.47 11.19
CA LEU A 376 18.63 -31.42 11.07
C LEU A 376 18.15 -32.31 9.91
N GLY A 377 18.86 -32.34 8.81
CA GLY A 377 18.45 -32.97 7.57
C GLY A 377 17.34 -32.19 6.84
N VAL A 378 17.07 -32.56 5.58
CA VAL A 378 16.14 -31.83 4.70
C VAL A 378 14.72 -31.82 5.24
N GLU A 379 14.19 -32.99 5.65
CA GLU A 379 12.81 -33.12 6.12
C GLU A 379 12.53 -32.20 7.33
N LYS A 380 13.32 -32.30 8.39
CA LYS A 380 13.15 -31.49 9.60
C LYS A 380 13.38 -30.00 9.32
N PHE A 381 14.37 -29.68 8.51
CA PHE A 381 14.62 -28.27 8.12
C PHE A 381 13.41 -27.69 7.39
N CYS A 382 12.79 -28.42 6.47
CA CYS A 382 11.58 -28.00 5.76
C CYS A 382 10.37 -27.93 6.69
N ASP A 383 10.25 -28.82 7.68
CA ASP A 383 9.19 -28.77 8.69
C ASP A 383 9.28 -27.49 9.53
N TYR A 384 10.49 -27.13 10.00
CA TYR A 384 10.70 -25.86 10.70
C TYR A 384 10.49 -24.65 9.81
N PHE A 385 10.88 -24.74 8.52
CA PHE A 385 10.62 -23.69 7.56
C PHE A 385 9.12 -23.40 7.42
N ARG A 386 8.28 -24.45 7.39
CA ARG A 386 6.81 -24.35 7.40
C ARG A 386 6.27 -23.86 8.76
N ASN A 387 6.71 -24.46 9.87
CA ASN A 387 6.19 -24.15 11.20
C ASN A 387 6.47 -22.70 11.63
N PHE A 388 7.62 -22.15 11.21
CA PHE A 388 7.99 -20.76 11.41
C PHE A 388 7.37 -19.79 10.37
N GLY A 389 6.42 -20.27 9.58
CA GLY A 389 5.62 -19.49 8.63
C GLY A 389 6.36 -19.01 7.39
N LEU A 390 7.59 -19.50 7.14
CA LEU A 390 8.44 -18.98 6.04
C LEU A 390 7.92 -19.29 4.64
N MET A 391 7.00 -20.27 4.49
CA MET A 391 6.36 -20.62 3.23
C MET A 391 5.10 -19.79 2.94
N GLU A 392 4.58 -19.09 3.93
CA GLU A 392 3.32 -18.35 3.85
C GLU A 392 3.57 -16.83 3.86
N LYS A 393 2.61 -16.07 3.36
CA LYS A 393 2.59 -14.62 3.55
C LYS A 393 2.32 -14.31 5.01
N THR A 394 2.82 -13.17 5.50
CA THR A 394 2.59 -12.75 6.88
C THR A 394 1.14 -12.40 7.16
N GLY A 395 0.40 -11.97 6.13
CA GLY A 395 -0.93 -11.43 6.27
C GLY A 395 -0.94 -9.97 6.73
N ILE A 396 0.18 -9.26 6.52
CA ILE A 396 0.24 -7.82 6.77
C ILE A 396 -0.87 -7.08 6.02
N ASP A 397 -1.46 -6.10 6.67
CA ASP A 397 -2.53 -5.24 6.15
C ASP A 397 -2.01 -4.16 5.18
N LEU A 398 -1.15 -4.57 4.25
CA LEU A 398 -0.64 -3.78 3.14
C LEU A 398 -0.64 -4.62 1.86
N PRO A 399 -0.96 -4.02 0.71
CA PRO A 399 -1.11 -4.77 -0.53
C PRO A 399 0.21 -5.28 -1.11
N GLY A 400 0.14 -6.39 -1.82
CA GLY A 400 1.21 -6.85 -2.69
C GLY A 400 2.35 -7.59 -1.99
N GLU A 401 2.14 -8.18 -0.81
CA GLU A 401 3.19 -9.00 -0.16
C GLU A 401 3.67 -10.11 -1.09
N ALA A 402 5.00 -10.14 -1.32
CA ALA A 402 5.62 -11.14 -2.16
C ALA A 402 5.71 -12.49 -1.45
N SER A 403 5.60 -13.56 -2.23
CA SER A 403 5.75 -14.92 -1.71
C SER A 403 7.21 -15.32 -1.63
N THR A 404 7.54 -16.20 -0.70
CA THR A 404 8.87 -16.83 -0.58
C THR A 404 9.23 -17.57 -1.88
N ILE A 405 10.48 -17.44 -2.30
CA ILE A 405 11.06 -18.16 -3.44
C ILE A 405 12.00 -19.22 -2.87
N MET A 406 11.68 -20.49 -3.06
CA MET A 406 12.43 -21.60 -2.51
C MET A 406 12.41 -22.78 -3.47
N HIS A 407 13.41 -23.64 -3.42
CA HIS A 407 13.43 -24.93 -4.09
C HIS A 407 12.27 -25.80 -3.58
N LYS A 408 11.74 -26.66 -4.44
CA LYS A 408 10.84 -27.73 -3.97
C LYS A 408 11.63 -28.68 -3.09
N GLU A 409 11.01 -29.19 -2.02
CA GLU A 409 11.65 -30.06 -1.03
C GLU A 409 12.33 -31.28 -1.68
N GLU A 410 11.72 -31.87 -2.70
CA GLU A 410 12.25 -32.99 -3.48
C GLU A 410 13.55 -32.69 -4.24
N ASN A 411 13.86 -31.39 -4.43
CA ASN A 411 15.06 -30.90 -5.13
C ASN A 411 16.13 -30.32 -4.18
N ILE A 412 15.95 -30.46 -2.87
CA ILE A 412 16.91 -29.99 -1.87
C ILE A 412 17.86 -31.14 -1.55
N GLY A 413 19.07 -31.06 -2.07
CA GLY A 413 20.20 -31.92 -1.68
C GLY A 413 20.97 -31.38 -0.46
N GLU A 414 22.05 -32.07 -0.10
CA GLU A 414 22.89 -31.65 1.02
C GLU A 414 23.55 -30.28 0.76
N VAL A 415 23.90 -29.97 -0.49
CA VAL A 415 24.53 -28.70 -0.87
C VAL A 415 23.55 -27.53 -0.73
N GLU A 416 22.31 -27.72 -1.22
CA GLU A 416 21.24 -26.72 -1.06
C GLU A 416 20.92 -26.51 0.43
N LEU A 417 20.73 -27.59 1.21
CA LEU A 417 20.50 -27.52 2.64
C LEU A 417 21.63 -26.79 3.36
N ALA A 418 22.88 -27.09 3.03
CA ALA A 418 24.04 -26.43 3.62
C ALA A 418 24.06 -24.91 3.37
N THR A 419 23.65 -24.47 2.17
CA THR A 419 23.57 -23.03 1.85
C THR A 419 22.34 -22.38 2.45
N MET A 420 21.21 -23.09 2.51
CA MET A 420 20.00 -22.62 3.16
C MET A 420 20.20 -22.42 4.67
N ALA A 421 20.98 -23.28 5.33
CA ALA A 421 21.24 -23.18 6.77
C ALA A 421 21.90 -21.85 7.20
N PHE A 422 22.54 -21.11 6.30
CA PHE A 422 23.05 -19.77 6.56
C PHE A 422 22.41 -18.68 5.71
N GLY A 423 21.22 -18.96 5.10
CA GLY A 423 20.35 -17.96 4.48
C GLY A 423 20.62 -17.64 3.03
N GLN A 424 21.12 -18.61 2.24
CA GLN A 424 21.29 -18.51 0.79
C GLN A 424 20.44 -19.58 0.06
N SER A 425 20.34 -19.47 -1.27
CA SER A 425 19.58 -20.38 -2.14
C SER A 425 18.06 -20.35 -1.96
N PHE A 426 17.53 -19.35 -1.30
CA PHE A 426 16.09 -19.02 -1.23
C PHE A 426 15.94 -17.52 -0.95
N GLN A 427 14.73 -16.98 -1.14
CA GLN A 427 14.45 -15.57 -0.89
C GLN A 427 13.16 -15.40 -0.10
N ILE A 428 13.17 -14.50 0.86
CA ILE A 428 12.02 -14.09 1.68
C ILE A 428 11.91 -12.58 1.72
N THR A 429 10.73 -12.07 2.06
CA THR A 429 10.53 -10.64 2.29
C THR A 429 11.14 -10.19 3.62
N PRO A 430 11.59 -8.92 3.75
CA PRO A 430 12.01 -8.36 5.04
C PRO A 430 10.95 -8.51 6.14
N ILE A 431 9.68 -8.27 5.80
CA ILE A 431 8.58 -8.42 6.78
C ILE A 431 8.42 -9.88 7.24
N ARG A 432 8.59 -10.87 6.34
CA ARG A 432 8.53 -12.28 6.74
C ARG A 432 9.67 -12.65 7.69
N LEU A 433 10.88 -12.17 7.41
CA LEU A 433 12.01 -12.37 8.31
C LEU A 433 11.72 -11.76 9.70
N ALA A 434 11.27 -10.51 9.75
CA ALA A 434 10.96 -9.81 11.00
C ALA A 434 9.87 -10.52 11.80
N ALA A 435 8.77 -10.93 11.16
CA ALA A 435 7.67 -11.66 11.80
C ALA A 435 8.13 -13.03 12.36
N THR A 436 8.92 -13.77 11.57
CA THR A 436 9.47 -15.05 12.04
C THR A 436 10.41 -14.85 13.24
N VAL A 437 11.35 -13.92 13.14
CA VAL A 437 12.28 -13.67 14.27
C VAL A 437 11.52 -13.15 15.50
N SER A 438 10.47 -12.33 15.32
CA SER A 438 9.60 -11.92 16.43
C SER A 438 9.06 -13.13 17.20
N ALA A 439 8.55 -14.15 16.50
CA ALA A 439 8.07 -15.37 17.13
C ALA A 439 9.18 -16.15 17.84
N LEU A 440 10.40 -16.13 17.32
CA LEU A 440 11.52 -16.85 17.92
C LEU A 440 12.07 -16.17 19.18
N VAL A 441 11.82 -14.87 19.37
CA VAL A 441 12.35 -14.10 20.52
C VAL A 441 11.27 -13.67 21.51
N ASN A 442 9.97 -13.87 21.23
CA ASN A 442 8.86 -13.49 22.11
C ASN A 442 8.24 -14.66 22.89
N GLY A 443 8.88 -15.83 22.89
CA GLY A 443 8.37 -17.02 23.57
C GLY A 443 7.62 -17.99 22.65
N GLY A 444 7.69 -17.83 21.35
CA GLY A 444 7.09 -18.76 20.37
C GLY A 444 5.69 -18.37 19.92
N LYS A 445 5.32 -17.10 20.03
CA LYS A 445 4.05 -16.56 19.51
C LYS A 445 4.26 -15.91 18.15
N MET A 446 3.72 -16.52 17.08
CA MET A 446 3.70 -15.92 15.76
C MET A 446 2.61 -14.85 15.70
N VAL A 447 2.99 -13.60 15.55
CA VAL A 447 2.10 -12.45 15.40
C VAL A 447 2.00 -12.04 13.94
N THR A 448 0.82 -11.56 13.52
CA THR A 448 0.64 -10.95 12.22
C THR A 448 1.11 -9.50 12.25
N PRO A 449 2.14 -9.11 11.49
CA PRO A 449 2.51 -7.71 11.36
C PRO A 449 1.33 -6.89 10.82
N HIS A 450 1.11 -5.71 11.38
CA HIS A 450 0.03 -4.83 10.94
C HIS A 450 0.33 -3.37 11.23
N VAL A 451 -0.32 -2.52 10.46
CA VAL A 451 -0.19 -1.05 10.58
C VAL A 451 -1.44 -0.43 11.18
N ALA A 452 -2.64 -0.87 10.76
CA ALA A 452 -3.88 -0.32 11.29
C ALA A 452 -4.24 -0.95 12.65
N THR A 453 -4.80 -0.13 13.55
CA THR A 453 -5.22 -0.55 14.90
C THR A 453 -6.71 -0.38 15.12
N ASP A 454 -7.25 0.80 14.74
CA ASP A 454 -8.62 1.16 15.07
C ASP A 454 -9.32 1.88 13.93
N VAL A 455 -10.64 1.70 13.86
CA VAL A 455 -11.54 2.49 13.03
C VAL A 455 -12.29 3.46 13.94
N LEU A 456 -12.24 4.75 13.60
CA LEU A 456 -12.85 5.81 14.40
C LEU A 456 -14.05 6.44 13.65
N ASP A 457 -14.98 7.03 14.41
CA ASP A 457 -16.01 7.91 13.88
C ASP A 457 -15.47 9.35 13.67
N GLU A 458 -16.34 10.25 13.20
CA GLU A 458 -16.00 11.66 12.96
C GLU A 458 -15.60 12.41 14.24
N GLU A 459 -16.15 11.99 15.38
CA GLU A 459 -15.86 12.53 16.71
C GLU A 459 -14.57 11.99 17.32
N GLY A 460 -13.94 10.98 16.69
CA GLY A 460 -12.71 10.33 17.13
C GLY A 460 -12.93 9.18 18.12
N ASN A 461 -14.16 8.70 18.30
CA ASN A 461 -14.41 7.53 19.14
C ASN A 461 -14.11 6.25 18.39
N VAL A 462 -13.60 5.24 19.09
CA VAL A 462 -13.32 3.93 18.51
C VAL A 462 -14.62 3.19 18.21
N VAL A 463 -14.88 2.95 16.94
CA VAL A 463 -16.02 2.16 16.46
C VAL A 463 -15.66 0.67 16.38
N LYS A 464 -14.39 0.37 16.03
CA LYS A 464 -13.94 -1.01 15.88
C LYS A 464 -12.44 -1.10 16.15
N HIS A 465 -12.04 -2.02 17.05
CA HIS A 465 -10.67 -2.49 17.16
C HIS A 465 -10.41 -3.54 16.08
N LEU A 466 -9.36 -3.36 15.31
CA LEU A 466 -8.93 -4.35 14.32
C LEU A 466 -8.20 -5.48 15.03
N LYS A 467 -8.42 -6.71 14.60
CA LYS A 467 -7.82 -7.90 15.20
C LYS A 467 -7.09 -8.69 14.12
N PHE A 468 -5.88 -9.08 14.42
CA PHE A 468 -5.02 -9.84 13.53
C PHE A 468 -4.77 -11.24 14.09
N PRO A 469 -4.66 -12.27 13.24
CA PRO A 469 -4.41 -13.64 13.70
C PRO A 469 -3.08 -13.77 14.44
N GLU A 470 -3.07 -14.60 15.47
CA GLU A 470 -1.89 -15.02 16.21
C GLU A 470 -1.84 -16.55 16.28
N LYS A 471 -0.64 -17.14 16.32
CA LYS A 471 -0.44 -18.59 16.48
C LYS A 471 0.58 -18.82 17.58
N GLU A 472 0.15 -19.51 18.63
CA GLU A 472 0.99 -19.89 19.76
C GLU A 472 1.79 -21.17 19.49
N GLY A 473 2.87 -21.36 20.24
CA GLY A 473 3.57 -22.64 20.32
C GLY A 473 4.44 -23.00 19.13
N VAL A 474 4.91 -22.02 18.34
CA VAL A 474 5.85 -22.30 17.23
C VAL A 474 7.25 -22.64 17.77
N LEU A 475 7.59 -22.20 18.97
CA LEU A 475 8.83 -22.49 19.70
C LEU A 475 8.54 -22.55 21.19
N SER A 476 9.32 -23.33 21.96
CA SER A 476 9.21 -23.32 23.44
C SER A 476 9.83 -22.03 24.02
N GLU A 477 9.28 -21.55 25.16
CA GLU A 477 9.85 -20.40 25.88
C GLU A 477 11.31 -20.64 26.28
N GLU A 478 11.65 -21.88 26.68
CA GLU A 478 13.02 -22.26 27.05
C GLU A 478 13.99 -22.09 25.87
N THR A 479 13.59 -22.58 24.67
CA THR A 479 14.41 -22.42 23.45
C THR A 479 14.48 -20.95 23.06
N SER A 480 13.36 -20.22 23.11
CA SER A 480 13.31 -18.78 22.83
C SER A 480 14.26 -17.99 23.74
N ARG A 481 14.28 -18.29 25.03
CA ARG A 481 15.21 -17.66 25.99
C ARG A 481 16.66 -17.95 25.64
N THR A 482 17.01 -19.21 25.34
CA THR A 482 18.38 -19.59 24.94
C THR A 482 18.79 -18.85 23.66
N VAL A 483 17.87 -18.70 22.68
CA VAL A 483 18.10 -17.94 21.45
C VAL A 483 18.37 -16.46 21.76
N ARG A 484 17.58 -15.83 22.64
CA ARG A 484 17.79 -14.43 23.06
C ARG A 484 19.15 -14.24 23.74
N GLU A 485 19.53 -15.10 24.68
CA GLU A 485 20.82 -15.07 25.38
C GLU A 485 22.00 -15.17 24.38
N ILE A 486 21.94 -16.10 23.43
CA ILE A 486 22.96 -16.24 22.40
C ILE A 486 23.03 -14.98 21.53
N LEU A 487 21.88 -14.43 21.10
CA LEU A 487 21.82 -13.23 20.24
C LEU A 487 22.26 -11.97 20.99
N GLU A 488 22.05 -11.87 22.28
CA GLU A 488 22.62 -10.80 23.11
C GLU A 488 24.15 -10.87 23.14
N SER A 489 24.71 -12.08 23.29
CA SER A 489 26.16 -12.28 23.23
C SER A 489 26.77 -11.95 21.87
N VAL A 490 26.00 -12.06 20.79
CA VAL A 490 26.43 -11.61 19.43
C VAL A 490 26.64 -10.10 19.40
N VAL A 491 25.82 -9.33 20.15
CA VAL A 491 25.94 -7.87 20.22
C VAL A 491 26.97 -7.44 21.25
N SER A 492 27.03 -8.06 22.41
CA SER A 492 27.99 -7.69 23.46
C SER A 492 29.42 -8.07 23.12
N GLU A 493 29.67 -9.25 22.54
CA GLU A 493 31.00 -9.84 22.35
C GLU A 493 31.34 -10.17 20.89
N GLY A 494 30.31 -10.26 20.02
CA GLY A 494 30.46 -10.83 18.68
C GLY A 494 30.45 -9.83 17.53
N SER A 495 30.03 -10.33 16.38
CA SER A 495 29.97 -9.60 15.10
C SER A 495 28.97 -8.43 15.09
N GLY A 496 28.06 -8.37 16.05
CA GLY A 496 27.05 -7.32 16.24
C GLY A 496 27.46 -6.16 17.13
N LYS A 497 28.68 -6.12 17.64
CA LYS A 497 29.17 -5.17 18.66
C LYS A 497 28.93 -3.68 18.33
N ASN A 498 28.83 -3.31 17.06
CA ASN A 498 28.54 -1.94 16.68
C ASN A 498 27.06 -1.53 16.92
N ALA A 499 26.19 -2.49 17.27
CA ALA A 499 24.85 -2.22 17.74
C ALA A 499 24.75 -2.10 19.29
N TYR A 500 25.85 -2.34 20.01
CA TYR A 500 25.87 -2.20 21.45
C TYR A 500 25.51 -0.78 21.89
N LEU A 501 24.63 -0.67 22.86
CA LEU A 501 24.19 0.58 23.46
C LEU A 501 24.25 0.42 24.98
N GLU A 502 25.06 1.26 25.62
CA GLU A 502 25.22 1.22 27.07
C GLU A 502 23.89 1.44 27.80
N GLY A 503 23.62 0.61 28.80
CA GLY A 503 22.36 0.66 29.56
C GLY A 503 21.18 -0.06 28.91
N TYR A 504 21.35 -0.71 27.76
CA TYR A 504 20.29 -1.49 27.11
C TYR A 504 20.79 -2.88 26.71
N SER A 505 20.01 -3.91 27.01
CA SER A 505 20.27 -5.26 26.51
C SER A 505 19.73 -5.39 25.08
N ILE A 506 20.63 -5.58 24.12
CA ILE A 506 20.27 -5.71 22.70
C ILE A 506 20.73 -7.08 22.20
N GLY A 507 19.80 -7.87 21.68
CA GLY A 507 20.10 -9.06 20.92
C GLY A 507 20.07 -8.79 19.43
N GLY A 508 20.85 -9.49 18.62
CA GLY A 508 20.78 -9.24 17.17
C GLY A 508 21.73 -10.08 16.32
N LYS A 509 21.61 -9.91 14.99
CA LYS A 509 22.41 -10.64 14.02
C LYS A 509 22.68 -9.79 12.78
N THR A 510 23.92 -9.82 12.35
CA THR A 510 24.43 -9.19 11.13
C THR A 510 24.31 -10.13 9.94
N ALA A 511 24.11 -9.58 8.75
CA ALA A 511 24.26 -10.31 7.50
C ALA A 511 24.87 -9.46 6.40
N THR A 512 25.46 -10.15 5.43
CA THR A 512 25.93 -9.59 4.17
C THR A 512 25.73 -10.67 3.10
N SER A 513 24.88 -10.39 2.14
CA SER A 513 24.54 -11.30 1.04
C SER A 513 24.97 -10.68 -0.28
N GLN A 514 25.47 -11.50 -1.20
CA GLN A 514 25.75 -11.06 -2.56
C GLN A 514 24.50 -11.29 -3.43
N THR A 515 24.08 -10.27 -4.19
CA THR A 515 22.91 -10.39 -5.07
C THR A 515 23.17 -11.29 -6.28
N LEU A 516 22.13 -11.78 -6.90
CA LEU A 516 22.19 -12.49 -8.17
C LEU A 516 22.04 -11.50 -9.36
N PRO A 517 22.74 -11.70 -10.47
CA PRO A 517 23.83 -12.67 -10.65
C PRO A 517 25.08 -12.25 -9.85
N ARG A 518 25.77 -13.21 -9.25
CA ARG A 518 26.95 -12.92 -8.39
C ARG A 518 28.10 -12.21 -9.13
N SER A 519 28.12 -12.31 -10.45
CA SER A 519 29.06 -11.58 -11.33
C SER A 519 28.86 -10.06 -11.29
N ALA A 520 27.71 -9.57 -10.88
CA ALA A 520 27.43 -8.13 -10.72
C ALA A 520 28.17 -7.52 -9.52
N ASN A 521 28.72 -8.35 -8.63
CA ASN A 521 29.45 -7.96 -7.43
C ASN A 521 28.72 -6.92 -6.55
N ARG A 522 27.39 -7.06 -6.46
CA ARG A 522 26.51 -6.21 -5.65
C ARG A 522 26.15 -6.92 -4.36
N TYR A 523 26.01 -6.16 -3.29
CA TYR A 523 25.77 -6.69 -1.96
C TYR A 523 24.49 -6.10 -1.34
N ILE A 524 23.86 -6.90 -0.49
CA ILE A 524 22.83 -6.47 0.46
C ILE A 524 23.40 -6.66 1.85
N SER A 525 23.47 -5.59 2.59
CA SER A 525 23.92 -5.59 3.98
C SER A 525 22.73 -5.43 4.89
N SER A 526 22.67 -6.19 5.97
CA SER A 526 21.59 -6.07 6.92
C SER A 526 22.02 -6.30 8.37
N PHE A 527 21.23 -5.77 9.29
CA PHE A 527 21.27 -6.05 10.71
C PHE A 527 19.84 -6.11 11.23
N LEU A 528 19.56 -7.19 11.95
CA LEU A 528 18.33 -7.35 12.70
C LEU A 528 18.69 -7.32 14.19
N GLY A 529 18.06 -6.45 14.96
CA GLY A 529 18.25 -6.32 16.40
C GLY A 529 16.92 -6.20 17.13
N PHE A 530 16.90 -6.61 18.40
CA PHE A 530 15.73 -6.48 19.27
C PHE A 530 16.15 -6.10 20.68
N THR A 531 15.25 -5.47 21.40
CA THR A 531 15.49 -4.96 22.78
C THR A 531 14.18 -4.79 23.55
N PRO A 532 14.18 -4.90 24.91
CA PRO A 532 15.19 -5.53 25.76
C PRO A 532 15.37 -7.01 25.42
N ALA A 533 16.59 -7.58 25.61
CA ALA A 533 16.85 -8.96 25.20
C ALA A 533 15.99 -9.98 25.96
N GLU A 534 15.68 -9.73 27.24
CA GLU A 534 14.87 -10.64 28.06
C GLU A 534 13.40 -10.66 27.67
N HIS A 535 12.83 -9.47 27.35
CA HIS A 535 11.44 -9.28 26.95
C HIS A 535 11.36 -8.30 25.79
N PRO A 536 11.61 -8.74 24.56
CA PRO A 536 11.67 -7.86 23.40
C PRO A 536 10.34 -7.12 23.18
N THR A 537 10.38 -5.80 23.12
CA THR A 537 9.24 -4.92 22.81
C THR A 537 9.48 -4.10 21.54
N VAL A 538 10.75 -4.03 21.09
CA VAL A 538 11.13 -3.41 19.84
C VAL A 538 12.04 -4.34 19.06
N LEU A 539 11.68 -4.62 17.81
CA LEU A 539 12.53 -5.31 16.84
C LEU A 539 12.78 -4.37 15.66
N GLY A 540 14.06 -4.20 15.30
CA GLY A 540 14.49 -3.36 14.20
C GLY A 540 15.28 -4.14 13.14
N LEU A 541 14.94 -3.96 11.87
CA LEU A 541 15.65 -4.52 10.73
C LEU A 541 16.09 -3.38 9.81
N CYS A 542 17.40 -3.25 9.60
CA CYS A 542 17.99 -2.32 8.61
C CYS A 542 18.57 -3.12 7.45
N ILE A 543 18.24 -2.71 6.23
CA ILE A 543 18.75 -3.30 4.97
C ILE A 543 19.28 -2.18 4.09
N ILE A 544 20.56 -2.29 3.70
CA ILE A 544 21.22 -1.37 2.77
C ILE A 544 21.54 -2.13 1.50
N ARG A 545 21.00 -1.67 0.37
CA ARG A 545 21.21 -2.31 -0.94
C ARG A 545 22.28 -1.62 -1.75
N ASN A 546 23.21 -2.42 -2.26
CA ASN A 546 24.31 -2.01 -3.11
C ASN A 546 25.16 -0.86 -2.53
N PRO A 547 25.61 -0.94 -1.24
CA PRO A 547 26.51 0.06 -0.67
C PRO A 547 27.85 0.07 -1.40
N GLN A 548 28.46 1.26 -1.50
CA GLN A 548 29.79 1.40 -2.06
C GLN A 548 30.86 1.35 -0.95
N GLY A 549 32.03 0.82 -1.29
CA GLY A 549 33.13 0.69 -0.32
C GLY A 549 32.92 -0.44 0.67
N VAL A 550 32.83 -0.14 1.96
CA VAL A 550 32.58 -1.12 3.03
C VAL A 550 31.13 -1.57 3.00
N TYR A 551 30.91 -2.88 2.85
CA TYR A 551 29.60 -3.49 2.69
C TYR A 551 29.23 -4.52 3.78
N TYR A 552 29.99 -4.62 4.88
CA TYR A 552 29.66 -5.56 5.96
C TYR A 552 28.53 -5.03 6.83
N GLY A 553 27.45 -5.82 6.99
CA GLY A 553 26.25 -5.44 7.75
C GLY A 553 26.55 -5.02 9.20
N GLY A 554 27.49 -5.69 9.87
CA GLY A 554 27.95 -5.30 11.21
C GLY A 554 28.66 -3.94 11.26
N THR A 555 29.20 -3.47 10.13
CA THR A 555 29.90 -2.19 10.05
C THR A 555 28.98 -1.05 9.63
N ILE A 556 27.99 -1.31 8.76
CA ILE A 556 27.17 -0.24 8.16
C ILE A 556 25.70 -0.24 8.59
N CYS A 557 25.11 -1.41 8.95
CA CYS A 557 23.70 -1.49 9.37
C CYS A 557 23.55 -1.52 10.91
N ALA A 558 24.44 -2.19 11.63
CA ALA A 558 24.38 -2.26 13.08
C ALA A 558 24.44 -0.88 13.77
N PRO A 559 25.33 0.07 13.36
CA PRO A 559 25.32 1.43 13.88
C PRO A 559 24.02 2.18 13.61
N VAL A 560 23.36 1.95 12.47
CA VAL A 560 22.09 2.60 12.12
C VAL A 560 21.00 2.18 13.13
N ILE A 561 20.89 0.89 13.42
CA ILE A 561 19.91 0.39 14.42
C ILE A 561 20.27 0.88 15.83
N ARG A 562 21.56 0.92 16.20
CA ARG A 562 21.98 1.51 17.49
C ARG A 562 21.54 2.97 17.59
N ASP A 563 21.79 3.77 16.58
CA ASP A 563 21.46 5.19 16.59
C ASP A 563 19.93 5.39 16.63
N ILE A 564 19.15 4.54 15.96
CA ILE A 564 17.68 4.53 16.06
C ILE A 564 17.26 4.16 17.51
N PHE A 565 17.77 3.07 18.04
CA PHE A 565 17.42 2.64 19.40
C PHE A 565 17.77 3.69 20.46
N SER A 566 18.90 4.38 20.32
CA SER A 566 19.30 5.44 21.24
C SER A 566 18.29 6.59 21.35
N ASN A 567 17.49 6.84 20.28
CA ASN A 567 16.45 7.87 20.26
C ASN A 567 15.06 7.29 20.56
N VAL A 568 14.76 6.10 20.04
CA VAL A 568 13.41 5.51 20.12
C VAL A 568 13.12 4.88 21.48
N LEU A 569 14.10 4.22 22.12
CA LEU A 569 13.85 3.53 23.39
C LEU A 569 13.46 4.48 24.52
N PRO A 570 14.18 5.60 24.74
CA PRO A 570 13.73 6.61 25.71
C PRO A 570 12.37 7.20 25.38
N TYR A 571 12.09 7.43 24.09
CA TYR A 571 10.80 7.96 23.62
C TYR A 571 9.65 6.98 23.94
N LEU A 572 9.85 5.68 23.80
CA LEU A 572 8.88 4.64 24.15
C LEU A 572 8.81 4.37 25.67
N GLY A 573 9.60 5.09 26.48
CA GLY A 573 9.64 4.89 27.93
C GLY A 573 10.36 3.60 28.35
N ILE A 574 11.15 3.00 27.46
CA ILE A 574 11.98 1.83 27.77
C ILE A 574 13.22 2.33 28.46
N GLY A 575 13.29 2.08 29.78
CA GLY A 575 14.38 2.56 30.64
C GLY A 575 15.68 1.79 30.45
N HIS A 576 16.78 2.38 30.98
CA HIS A 576 18.05 1.68 31.10
C HIS A 576 17.90 0.45 32.01
N ASN A 577 18.49 -0.67 31.63
CA ASN A 577 18.66 -1.80 32.52
C ASN A 577 19.61 -1.32 33.63
N SER A 578 19.12 -1.33 34.88
CA SER A 578 19.90 -0.97 36.10
C SER A 578 20.90 -2.05 36.46
#